data_98bc923384dedea06499964452242f05
#
_entry.id   98bc923384dedea06499964452242f05
#
_cell.length_a   1.000
_cell.length_b   1.000
_cell.length_c   1.000
_cell.angle_alpha   90.00
_cell.angle_beta   90.00
_cell.angle_gamma   90.00
#
_symmetry.space_group_name_H-M   'P 1'
#
loop_
_entity.id
_entity.type
_entity.pdbx_description
1 polymer ?
#
loop_
_entity_poly.entity_id
_entity_poly.type
_entity_poly.pdbx_seq_one_letter_code
_entity_poly.pdbx_strand_id
1 'polypeptide(L)'
;MNDYKPCGPLMDITVTSGTLKEIHLPHFICVDSVSSADNAVKALHVKGSEVSLERCELTRFHAKLLNPTFSLFGVIAQCFPYFFMKFHCETLIYRTKTPSLKLHVYLILKDPKLKEEVEKTEENNMRIIKPKPDKALKIDDCYTLKTSCDSTIKPPSLNLTTRKANFFDVHIKDAEECIELHIMTKEDEKIWDVNIESDEFSMNSSVSDSRQSTSSTTVGNRPVREILLEHLEYLKDEDLILFKWYLTEDDAAFQKTPECKLEKAVRCDIVTCMIKQHGVDGAAELTMTILRKMQKNNDAEQLQKKLDIKD
;
A
#
# COMPACT_ATOMS: atom_id res chain seq x y z
N MET A 1 16.38 27.56 5.72
CA MET A 1 15.47 26.47 5.36
C MET A 1 15.95 25.57 4.21
N ASN A 2 16.96 25.96 3.46
CA ASN A 2 17.48 25.16 2.34
C ASN A 2 18.17 23.83 2.77
N ASP A 3 18.39 23.64 4.07
CA ASP A 3 19.12 22.49 4.60
C ASP A 3 18.22 21.31 5.02
N TYR A 4 16.90 21.42 4.81
CA TYR A 4 15.93 20.40 5.19
C TYR A 4 15.08 19.96 4.00
N LYS A 5 14.73 18.68 4.00
CA LYS A 5 13.84 18.04 3.02
C LYS A 5 12.63 17.40 3.71
N PRO A 6 11.45 17.39 3.08
CA PRO A 6 10.29 16.73 3.63
C PRO A 6 10.46 15.21 3.66
N CYS A 7 10.07 14.59 4.76
CA CYS A 7 10.04 13.14 4.96
C CYS A 7 8.72 12.61 5.51
N GLY A 8 7.71 13.43 5.50
CA GLY A 8 6.32 13.11 5.83
C GLY A 8 5.36 14.09 5.18
N PRO A 9 4.05 13.81 5.18
CA PRO A 9 3.05 14.74 4.67
C PRO A 9 2.98 15.99 5.54
N LEU A 10 2.61 17.12 4.93
CA LEU A 10 2.24 18.34 5.66
C LEU A 10 0.75 18.22 6.02
N MET A 11 0.43 18.34 7.31
CA MET A 11 -0.92 18.17 7.84
C MET A 11 -1.38 19.42 8.58
N ASP A 12 -2.61 19.83 8.34
CA ASP A 12 -3.29 20.84 9.14
C ASP A 12 -4.04 20.13 10.27
N ILE A 13 -3.69 20.46 11.51
CA ILE A 13 -4.23 19.80 12.70
C ILE A 13 -4.95 20.82 13.54
N THR A 14 -6.25 20.59 13.75
CA THR A 14 -7.12 21.43 14.58
C THR A 14 -7.73 20.59 15.70
N VAL A 15 -7.67 21.09 16.94
CA VAL A 15 -8.36 20.48 18.07
C VAL A 15 -9.67 21.23 18.31
N THR A 16 -10.77 20.51 18.20
CA THR A 16 -12.12 21.06 18.38
C THR A 16 -12.50 21.24 19.85
N SER A 17 -11.91 20.45 20.77
CA SER A 17 -12.15 20.57 22.21
C SER A 17 -11.05 19.86 23.01
N GLY A 18 -10.77 20.34 24.21
CA GLY A 18 -9.78 19.74 25.10
C GLY A 18 -8.33 20.12 24.80
N THR A 19 -7.38 19.41 25.41
CA THR A 19 -5.93 19.56 25.20
C THR A 19 -5.32 18.24 24.74
N LEU A 20 -4.40 18.31 23.80
CA LEU A 20 -3.69 17.14 23.28
C LEU A 20 -2.30 17.06 23.94
N LYS A 21 -2.00 15.92 24.57
CA LYS A 21 -0.70 15.71 25.22
C LYS A 21 0.40 15.33 24.24
N GLU A 22 0.05 14.64 23.17
CA GLU A 22 0.99 14.20 22.15
C GLU A 22 0.32 14.01 20.80
N ILE A 23 1.09 14.17 19.71
CA ILE A 23 0.70 13.81 18.35
C ILE A 23 1.75 12.90 17.72
N HIS A 24 1.29 12.06 16.81
CA HIS A 24 2.11 11.13 16.02
C HIS A 24 2.02 11.53 14.56
N LEU A 25 3.03 12.25 14.06
CA LEU A 25 3.12 12.69 12.68
C LEU A 25 3.69 11.56 11.81
N PRO A 26 2.99 11.11 10.76
CA PRO A 26 3.48 10.04 9.91
C PRO A 26 4.73 10.46 9.14
N HIS A 27 5.66 9.54 8.94
CA HIS A 27 6.81 9.70 8.07
C HIS A 27 7.06 8.44 7.24
N PHE A 28 7.80 8.58 6.16
CA PHE A 28 8.15 7.50 5.25
C PHE A 28 9.64 7.12 5.31
N ILE A 29 10.37 7.58 6.35
CA ILE A 29 11.77 7.24 6.57
C ILE A 29 11.88 5.80 7.10
N CYS A 30 12.86 5.05 6.60
CA CYS A 30 13.30 3.82 7.25
C CYS A 30 14.25 4.17 8.39
N VAL A 31 13.80 4.10 9.62
CA VAL A 31 14.56 4.50 10.82
C VAL A 31 15.84 3.69 10.98
N ASP A 32 15.82 2.40 10.61
CA ASP A 32 17.00 1.52 10.66
C ASP A 32 18.15 1.99 9.76
N SER A 33 17.87 2.89 8.79
CA SER A 33 18.91 3.45 7.92
C SER A 33 19.60 4.70 8.47
N VAL A 34 19.18 5.19 9.66
CA VAL A 34 19.64 6.47 10.21
C VAL A 34 20.32 6.25 11.55
N SER A 35 21.64 6.24 11.56
CA SER A 35 22.47 5.97 12.76
C SER A 35 22.44 7.06 13.84
N SER A 36 21.78 8.22 13.60
CA SER A 36 21.59 9.31 14.57
C SER A 36 20.34 10.13 14.25
N ALA A 37 19.22 9.44 14.07
CA ALA A 37 17.95 10.01 13.62
C ALA A 37 17.43 11.16 14.51
N ASP A 38 17.66 11.09 15.82
CA ASP A 38 17.08 12.02 16.82
C ASP A 38 17.45 13.49 16.60
N ASN A 39 18.60 13.77 15.98
CA ASN A 39 19.02 15.15 15.71
C ASN A 39 18.82 15.58 14.24
N ALA A 40 18.78 14.63 13.32
CA ALA A 40 18.68 14.88 11.89
C ALA A 40 17.22 15.11 11.44
N VAL A 41 16.26 14.56 12.16
CA VAL A 41 14.83 14.66 11.86
C VAL A 41 14.15 15.60 12.85
N LYS A 42 13.28 16.48 12.36
CA LYS A 42 12.55 17.48 13.15
C LYS A 42 11.08 17.50 12.73
N ALA A 43 10.22 17.88 13.67
CA ALA A 43 8.88 18.31 13.35
C ALA A 43 8.95 19.77 12.86
N LEU A 44 8.44 20.01 11.67
CA LEU A 44 8.18 21.33 11.14
C LEU A 44 6.83 21.79 11.68
N HIS A 45 6.78 22.97 12.26
CA HIS A 45 5.58 23.60 12.76
C HIS A 45 5.42 25.00 12.11
N VAL A 46 4.29 25.23 11.45
CA VAL A 46 4.00 26.49 10.76
C VAL A 46 2.75 27.10 11.37
N LYS A 47 2.90 28.26 12.03
CA LYS A 47 1.81 29.01 12.65
C LYS A 47 1.73 30.41 12.03
N GLY A 48 0.78 30.60 11.12
CA GLY A 48 0.71 31.82 10.33
C GLY A 48 1.96 32.02 9.49
N SER A 49 2.73 33.10 9.76
CA SER A 49 4.02 33.37 9.08
C SER A 49 5.24 32.82 9.82
N GLU A 50 5.06 32.31 11.04
CA GLU A 50 6.15 31.74 11.83
C GLU A 50 6.38 30.29 11.48
N VAL A 51 7.66 29.92 11.38
CA VAL A 51 8.09 28.56 11.13
C VAL A 51 9.09 28.16 12.21
N SER A 52 8.79 27.11 12.96
CA SER A 52 9.65 26.55 13.99
C SER A 52 10.00 25.10 13.69
N LEU A 53 11.15 24.66 14.21
CA LEU A 53 11.63 23.29 14.13
C LEU A 53 11.68 22.73 15.54
N GLU A 54 10.85 21.71 15.77
CA GLU A 54 10.72 21.09 17.08
C GLU A 54 11.39 19.71 17.11
N ARG A 55 11.92 19.34 18.28
CA ARG A 55 12.45 18.00 18.49
C ARG A 55 11.29 17.01 18.55
N CYS A 56 11.46 15.86 17.94
CA CYS A 56 10.50 14.78 17.97
C CYS A 56 11.20 13.45 18.29
N GLU A 57 10.49 12.53 18.87
CA GLU A 57 10.91 11.15 19.06
C GLU A 57 10.49 10.34 17.84
N LEU A 58 11.44 9.66 17.19
CA LEU A 58 11.14 8.81 16.03
C LEU A 58 10.72 7.42 16.49
N THR A 59 9.57 6.98 16.02
CA THR A 59 9.16 5.59 16.03
C THR A 59 9.30 5.02 14.60
N ARG A 60 9.01 3.76 14.41
CA ARG A 60 9.16 3.10 13.09
C ARG A 60 8.43 3.83 11.95
N PHE A 61 7.29 4.47 12.21
CA PHE A 61 6.44 5.11 11.20
C PHE A 61 5.97 6.52 11.55
N HIS A 62 6.25 6.99 12.76
CA HIS A 62 5.77 8.29 13.24
C HIS A 62 6.87 9.06 13.97
N ALA A 63 6.82 10.38 13.82
CA ALA A 63 7.52 11.31 14.68
C ALA A 63 6.56 11.77 15.79
N LYS A 64 6.87 11.43 17.02
CA LYS A 64 6.09 11.78 18.21
C LYS A 64 6.49 13.17 18.71
N LEU A 65 5.52 14.05 18.88
CA LEU A 65 5.69 15.38 19.41
C LEU A 65 4.84 15.53 20.69
N LEU A 66 5.45 16.06 21.74
CA LEU A 66 4.78 16.26 23.03
C LEU A 66 4.25 17.68 23.16
N ASN A 67 3.06 17.83 23.77
CA ASN A 67 2.38 19.09 24.05
C ASN A 67 2.33 20.04 22.83
N PRO A 68 1.82 19.57 21.67
CA PRO A 68 1.80 20.38 20.46
C PRO A 68 0.86 21.57 20.58
N THR A 69 1.25 22.68 19.98
CA THR A 69 0.34 23.79 19.68
C THR A 69 -0.14 23.65 18.25
N PHE A 70 -1.41 23.96 17.97
CA PHE A 70 -2.07 23.52 16.74
C PHE A 70 -1.89 24.46 15.56
N SER A 71 -1.52 23.87 14.42
CA SER A 71 -1.49 24.47 13.08
C SER A 71 -0.93 23.45 12.06
N LEU A 72 -0.19 23.88 11.05
CA LEU A 72 0.43 22.99 10.08
C LEU A 72 1.67 22.30 10.65
N PHE A 73 1.68 20.97 10.59
CA PHE A 73 2.80 20.13 10.98
C PHE A 73 3.29 19.24 9.83
N GLY A 74 4.59 19.01 9.80
CA GLY A 74 5.22 18.05 8.90
C GLY A 74 6.48 17.46 9.51
N VAL A 75 7.01 16.40 8.92
CA VAL A 75 8.28 15.83 9.32
C VAL A 75 9.32 16.16 8.26
N ILE A 76 10.46 16.69 8.68
CA ILE A 76 11.57 17.08 7.81
C ILE A 76 12.90 16.53 8.31
N ALA A 77 13.85 16.30 7.42
CA ALA A 77 15.19 15.87 7.75
C ALA A 77 16.25 16.78 7.14
N GLN A 78 17.41 16.88 7.80
CA GLN A 78 18.59 17.63 7.29
C GLN A 78 19.07 17.03 5.97
N CYS A 79 19.47 17.88 5.02
CA CYS A 79 19.89 17.47 3.69
C CYS A 79 21.03 16.46 3.68
N PHE A 80 22.05 16.63 4.52
CA PHE A 80 23.21 15.75 4.49
C PHE A 80 22.89 14.29 4.86
N PRO A 81 22.25 13.98 6.01
CA PRO A 81 21.83 12.62 6.28
C PRO A 81 20.70 12.14 5.35
N TYR A 82 19.86 13.06 4.82
CA TYR A 82 18.77 12.73 3.93
C TYR A 82 19.18 11.94 2.68
N PHE A 83 20.31 12.26 2.05
CA PHE A 83 20.82 11.54 0.87
C PHE A 83 21.25 10.09 1.17
N PHE A 84 21.50 9.77 2.44
CA PHE A 84 21.84 8.42 2.88
C PHE A 84 20.66 7.67 3.48
N MET A 85 19.55 8.36 3.74
CA MET A 85 18.35 7.76 4.28
C MET A 85 17.67 6.89 3.23
N LYS A 86 17.06 5.80 3.71
CA LYS A 86 16.15 4.99 2.92
C LYS A 86 14.72 5.29 3.32
N PHE A 87 13.81 5.11 2.37
CA PHE A 87 12.42 5.48 2.51
C PHE A 87 11.52 4.32 2.11
N HIS A 88 10.43 4.14 2.86
CA HIS A 88 9.41 3.16 2.51
C HIS A 88 8.63 3.64 1.28
N CYS A 89 8.44 2.73 0.33
CA CYS A 89 7.83 3.00 -0.95
C CYS A 89 6.60 2.11 -1.18
N GLU A 90 5.78 2.51 -2.14
CA GLU A 90 4.66 1.73 -2.66
C GLU A 90 4.79 1.62 -4.18
N THR A 91 4.35 0.49 -4.71
CA THR A 91 4.11 0.32 -6.14
C THR A 91 2.61 0.36 -6.42
N LEU A 92 2.21 1.10 -7.44
CA LEU A 92 0.83 1.15 -7.92
C LEU A 92 0.82 0.75 -9.38
N ILE A 93 -0.05 -0.18 -9.76
CA ILE A 93 -0.16 -0.67 -11.13
C ILE A 93 -1.57 -0.39 -11.63
N TYR A 94 -1.65 0.19 -12.83
CA TYR A 94 -2.92 0.46 -13.50
C TYR A 94 -2.90 -0.10 -14.91
N ARG A 95 -3.96 -0.83 -15.27
CA ARG A 95 -4.25 -1.26 -16.64
C ARG A 95 -5.04 -0.16 -17.33
N THR A 96 -4.51 0.38 -18.41
CA THR A 96 -5.24 1.41 -19.20
C THR A 96 -6.42 0.80 -19.96
N LYS A 97 -7.46 1.58 -20.20
CA LYS A 97 -8.66 1.16 -20.96
C LYS A 97 -8.43 1.08 -22.48
N THR A 98 -7.18 1.12 -22.94
CA THR A 98 -6.86 0.99 -24.37
C THR A 98 -7.02 -0.46 -24.84
N PRO A 99 -7.32 -0.71 -26.14
CA PRO A 99 -7.41 -2.06 -26.69
C PRO A 99 -6.10 -2.85 -26.54
N SER A 100 -4.95 -2.18 -26.69
CA SER A 100 -3.63 -2.77 -26.43
C SER A 100 -3.36 -2.88 -24.94
N LEU A 101 -2.66 -3.94 -24.52
CA LEU A 101 -2.29 -4.11 -23.12
C LEU A 101 -1.21 -3.10 -22.74
N LYS A 102 -1.61 -2.11 -21.96
CA LYS A 102 -0.70 -1.10 -21.38
C LYS A 102 -0.88 -1.04 -19.88
N LEU A 103 0.26 -0.97 -19.20
CA LEU A 103 0.30 -0.83 -17.75
C LEU A 103 1.05 0.45 -17.38
N HIS A 104 0.50 1.21 -16.44
CA HIS A 104 1.22 2.27 -15.75
C HIS A 104 1.73 1.71 -14.43
N VAL A 105 3.04 1.67 -14.26
CA VAL A 105 3.68 1.14 -13.04
C VAL A 105 4.39 2.27 -12.31
N TYR A 106 3.82 2.68 -11.20
CA TYR A 106 4.35 3.73 -10.33
C TYR A 106 5.24 3.15 -9.25
N LEU A 107 6.32 3.85 -8.95
CA LEU A 107 7.12 3.67 -7.75
C LEU A 107 7.12 4.99 -7.00
N ILE A 108 6.42 5.06 -5.87
CA ILE A 108 6.22 6.29 -5.09
C ILE A 108 6.61 6.09 -3.63
N LEU A 109 6.88 7.18 -2.93
CA LEU A 109 6.98 7.14 -1.48
C LEU A 109 5.65 6.75 -0.85
N LYS A 110 5.68 6.16 0.33
CA LYS A 110 4.48 5.84 1.13
C LYS A 110 3.84 7.13 1.68
N ASP A 111 3.55 8.06 0.79
CA ASP A 111 2.90 9.35 1.06
C ASP A 111 1.44 9.29 0.62
N PRO A 112 0.46 9.44 1.55
CA PRO A 112 -0.96 9.42 1.22
C PRO A 112 -1.37 10.45 0.16
N LYS A 113 -0.73 11.63 0.12
CA LYS A 113 -1.04 12.67 -0.87
C LYS A 113 -0.58 12.27 -2.27
N LEU A 114 0.65 11.74 -2.40
CA LEU A 114 1.12 11.24 -3.69
C LEU A 114 0.24 10.10 -4.21
N LYS A 115 -0.19 9.21 -3.30
CA LYS A 115 -1.10 8.12 -3.65
C LYS A 115 -2.45 8.66 -4.16
N GLU A 116 -3.05 9.61 -3.45
CA GLU A 116 -4.31 10.25 -3.84
C GLU A 116 -4.20 10.98 -5.20
N GLU A 117 -3.08 11.65 -5.47
CA GLU A 117 -2.82 12.28 -6.77
C GLU A 117 -2.75 11.25 -7.90
N VAL A 118 -2.09 10.11 -7.68
CA VAL A 118 -2.04 9.02 -8.66
C VAL A 118 -3.43 8.42 -8.86
N GLU A 119 -4.17 8.13 -7.79
CA GLU A 119 -5.51 7.58 -7.87
C GLU A 119 -6.49 8.49 -8.64
N LYS A 120 -6.38 9.81 -8.47
CA LYS A 120 -7.15 10.79 -9.26
C LYS A 120 -6.73 10.81 -10.74
N THR A 121 -5.42 10.70 -11.01
CA THR A 121 -4.91 10.68 -12.38
C THR A 121 -5.36 9.41 -13.12
N GLU A 122 -5.43 8.30 -12.40
CA GLU A 122 -5.75 6.98 -12.91
C GLU A 122 -7.21 6.56 -12.71
N GLU A 123 -8.11 7.48 -12.35
CA GLU A 123 -9.53 7.20 -12.02
C GLU A 123 -10.29 6.38 -13.08
N ASN A 124 -9.87 6.52 -14.34
CA ASN A 124 -10.46 5.81 -15.48
C ASN A 124 -9.78 4.47 -15.80
N ASN A 125 -8.68 4.15 -15.17
CA ASN A 125 -7.90 2.93 -15.41
C ASN A 125 -8.16 1.89 -14.32
N MET A 126 -7.97 0.63 -14.67
CA MET A 126 -8.18 -0.48 -13.74
C MET A 126 -6.95 -0.68 -12.88
N ARG A 127 -7.10 -0.57 -11.55
CA ARG A 127 -6.02 -0.82 -10.61
C ARG A 127 -5.77 -2.32 -10.44
N ILE A 128 -4.52 -2.74 -10.56
CA ILE A 128 -4.04 -4.09 -10.25
C ILE A 128 -3.31 -4.04 -8.92
N ILE A 129 -3.83 -4.80 -7.93
CA ILE A 129 -3.29 -4.76 -6.57
C ILE A 129 -2.22 -5.83 -6.41
N LYS A 130 -1.01 -5.39 -6.07
CA LYS A 130 0.14 -6.25 -5.82
C LYS A 130 0.87 -5.85 -4.53
N PRO A 131 1.69 -6.76 -3.96
CA PRO A 131 2.52 -6.46 -2.79
C PRO A 131 3.40 -5.23 -3.00
N LYS A 132 3.64 -4.50 -1.92
CA LYS A 132 4.56 -3.36 -1.89
C LYS A 132 6.00 -3.84 -1.82
N PRO A 133 7.01 -3.03 -2.21
CA PRO A 133 8.40 -3.33 -1.96
C PRO A 133 8.68 -3.47 -0.46
N ASP A 134 9.35 -4.55 -0.06
CA ASP A 134 9.74 -4.78 1.34
C ASP A 134 10.96 -3.95 1.72
N LYS A 135 11.86 -3.70 0.74
CA LYS A 135 13.07 -2.94 0.94
C LYS A 135 12.80 -1.44 0.89
N ALA A 136 13.36 -0.70 1.84
CA ALA A 136 13.38 0.75 1.78
C ALA A 136 14.41 1.23 0.75
N LEU A 137 14.07 2.28 0.00
CA LEU A 137 14.77 2.77 -1.19
C LEU A 137 15.38 4.16 -0.96
N LYS A 138 16.42 4.49 -1.70
CA LYS A 138 17.04 5.83 -1.69
C LYS A 138 16.29 6.78 -2.63
N ILE A 139 16.12 8.02 -2.18
CA ILE A 139 15.61 9.10 -3.02
C ILE A 139 16.70 9.57 -3.99
N ASP A 140 16.26 10.09 -5.13
CA ASP A 140 17.12 10.53 -6.24
C ASP A 140 17.98 9.40 -6.84
N ASP A 141 17.80 8.17 -6.38
CA ASP A 141 18.38 7.00 -7.03
C ASP A 141 17.52 6.54 -8.22
N CYS A 142 18.16 5.87 -9.15
CA CYS A 142 17.58 5.48 -10.42
C CYS A 142 17.14 4.02 -10.39
N TYR A 143 15.91 3.76 -10.80
CA TYR A 143 15.30 2.43 -10.85
C TYR A 143 14.87 2.09 -12.26
N THR A 144 14.97 0.83 -12.64
CA THR A 144 14.53 0.30 -13.93
C THR A 144 13.44 -0.73 -13.74
N LEU A 145 12.54 -0.86 -14.70
CA LEU A 145 11.52 -1.89 -14.74
C LEU A 145 11.89 -2.91 -15.82
N LYS A 146 11.76 -4.20 -15.52
CA LYS A 146 11.91 -5.32 -16.45
C LYS A 146 10.65 -6.16 -16.45
N THR A 147 10.34 -6.80 -17.57
CA THR A 147 9.22 -7.73 -17.72
C THR A 147 9.69 -9.06 -18.33
N SER A 148 8.92 -10.13 -18.13
CA SER A 148 9.18 -11.45 -18.76
C SER A 148 8.81 -11.49 -20.23
N CYS A 149 7.87 -10.65 -20.68
CA CYS A 149 7.31 -10.67 -22.04
C CYS A 149 7.88 -9.56 -22.95
N ASP A 150 7.69 -9.69 -24.29
CA ASP A 150 8.07 -8.63 -25.24
C ASP A 150 7.25 -7.37 -24.98
N SER A 151 7.94 -6.33 -24.59
CA SER A 151 7.33 -5.08 -24.18
C SER A 151 8.18 -3.87 -24.54
N THR A 152 7.52 -2.72 -24.58
CA THR A 152 8.21 -1.42 -24.65
C THR A 152 7.94 -0.66 -23.38
N ILE A 153 9.01 -0.32 -22.64
CA ILE A 153 8.93 0.39 -21.36
C ILE A 153 9.47 1.81 -21.55
N LYS A 154 8.69 2.80 -21.16
CA LYS A 154 9.06 4.23 -21.21
C LYS A 154 8.68 4.93 -19.89
N PRO A 155 9.60 5.74 -19.35
CA PRO A 155 11.01 5.85 -19.69
C PRO A 155 11.79 4.58 -19.32
N PRO A 156 13.04 4.39 -19.80
CA PRO A 156 13.84 3.20 -19.47
C PRO A 156 14.24 3.13 -17.99
N SER A 157 14.24 4.27 -17.33
CA SER A 157 14.52 4.37 -15.89
C SER A 157 13.80 5.56 -15.27
N LEU A 158 13.51 5.47 -13.97
CA LEU A 158 12.90 6.52 -13.16
C LEU A 158 13.76 6.84 -11.94
N ASN A 159 13.83 8.12 -11.59
CA ASN A 159 14.35 8.53 -10.29
C ASN A 159 13.19 8.60 -9.28
N LEU A 160 13.40 8.01 -8.11
CA LEU A 160 12.48 8.13 -7.00
C LEU A 160 12.52 9.56 -6.45
N THR A 161 11.40 10.26 -6.45
CA THR A 161 11.33 11.66 -6.01
C THR A 161 10.25 11.87 -4.94
N THR A 162 10.39 12.95 -4.16
CA THR A 162 9.44 13.31 -3.10
C THR A 162 8.29 14.19 -3.57
N ARG A 163 8.36 14.76 -4.77
CA ARG A 163 7.47 15.85 -5.18
C ARG A 163 6.44 15.47 -6.22
N LYS A 164 6.70 14.43 -6.98
CA LYS A 164 5.88 14.08 -8.14
C LYS A 164 5.87 12.57 -8.33
N ALA A 165 4.69 12.00 -8.43
CA ALA A 165 4.56 10.64 -8.90
C ALA A 165 4.96 10.57 -10.38
N ASN A 166 5.81 9.60 -10.72
CA ASN A 166 6.15 9.27 -12.10
C ASN A 166 5.96 7.77 -12.30
N PHE A 167 5.79 7.32 -13.52
CA PHE A 167 5.48 5.93 -13.82
C PHE A 167 6.23 5.41 -15.04
N PHE A 168 6.37 4.10 -15.13
CA PHE A 168 6.74 3.39 -16.32
C PHE A 168 5.47 3.11 -17.13
N ASP A 169 5.40 3.62 -18.37
CA ASP A 169 4.41 3.23 -19.36
C ASP A 169 4.91 1.95 -20.05
N VAL A 170 4.26 0.84 -19.73
CA VAL A 170 4.63 -0.50 -20.21
C VAL A 170 3.64 -0.91 -21.29
N HIS A 171 4.10 -1.01 -22.52
CA HIS A 171 3.32 -1.51 -23.64
C HIS A 171 3.71 -2.96 -23.95
N ILE A 172 2.82 -3.89 -23.65
CA ILE A 172 3.02 -5.32 -23.85
C ILE A 172 2.48 -5.69 -25.22
N LYS A 173 3.34 -6.29 -26.06
CA LYS A 173 3.01 -6.64 -27.45
C LYS A 173 2.31 -7.99 -27.51
N ASP A 174 2.88 -9.00 -26.83
CA ASP A 174 2.31 -10.33 -26.73
C ASP A 174 2.11 -10.65 -25.24
N ALA A 175 0.84 -10.69 -24.82
CA ALA A 175 0.50 -11.03 -23.45
C ALA A 175 0.52 -12.55 -23.29
N GLU A 176 1.44 -13.03 -22.48
CA GLU A 176 1.47 -14.41 -21.98
C GLU A 176 0.37 -14.59 -20.92
N GLU A 177 0.14 -15.82 -20.47
CA GLU A 177 -0.82 -16.10 -19.38
C GLU A 177 -0.44 -15.41 -18.08
N CYS A 178 0.86 -15.15 -17.88
CA CYS A 178 1.40 -14.48 -16.70
C CYS A 178 2.49 -13.48 -17.12
N ILE A 179 2.43 -12.27 -16.59
CA ILE A 179 3.42 -11.20 -16.81
C ILE A 179 4.20 -11.00 -15.53
N GLU A 180 5.51 -11.26 -15.56
CA GLU A 180 6.38 -10.93 -14.44
C GLU A 180 6.88 -9.49 -14.57
N LEU A 181 6.80 -8.72 -13.48
CA LEU A 181 7.36 -7.37 -13.39
C LEU A 181 8.45 -7.35 -12.31
N HIS A 182 9.61 -6.79 -12.64
CA HIS A 182 10.72 -6.64 -11.70
C HIS A 182 11.22 -5.19 -11.67
N ILE A 183 11.31 -4.59 -10.48
CA ILE A 183 12.00 -3.32 -10.31
C ILE A 183 13.42 -3.59 -9.82
N MET A 184 14.39 -2.98 -10.48
CA MET A 184 15.82 -3.18 -10.27
C MET A 184 16.51 -1.86 -9.90
N THR A 185 17.57 -1.94 -9.10
CA THR A 185 18.53 -0.83 -8.91
C THR A 185 19.46 -0.70 -10.11
N LYS A 186 20.33 0.32 -10.11
CA LYS A 186 21.40 0.49 -11.10
C LYS A 186 22.43 -0.66 -11.09
N GLU A 187 22.60 -1.28 -9.94
CA GLU A 187 23.51 -2.41 -9.73
C GLU A 187 22.85 -3.75 -10.07
N ASP A 188 21.71 -3.74 -10.78
CA ASP A 188 20.94 -4.93 -11.12
C ASP A 188 20.42 -5.74 -9.90
N GLU A 189 20.34 -5.11 -8.73
CA GLU A 189 19.69 -5.72 -7.57
C GLU A 189 18.16 -5.66 -7.72
N LYS A 190 17.49 -6.81 -7.61
CA LYS A 190 16.03 -6.88 -7.62
C LYS A 190 15.48 -6.43 -6.26
N ILE A 191 14.67 -5.37 -6.29
CA ILE A 191 14.05 -4.77 -5.10
C ILE A 191 12.58 -5.12 -4.95
N TRP A 192 11.94 -5.50 -6.04
CA TRP A 192 10.54 -5.87 -6.07
C TRP A 192 10.24 -6.74 -7.28
N ASP A 193 9.38 -7.74 -7.11
CA ASP A 193 8.88 -8.59 -8.18
C ASP A 193 7.45 -9.05 -7.92
N VAL A 194 6.67 -9.13 -8.99
CA VAL A 194 5.29 -9.62 -8.93
C VAL A 194 4.90 -10.27 -10.25
N ASN A 195 3.95 -11.18 -10.15
CA ASN A 195 3.30 -11.81 -11.29
C ASN A 195 1.90 -11.21 -11.46
N ILE A 196 1.54 -10.88 -12.69
CA ILE A 196 0.20 -10.44 -13.07
C ILE A 196 -0.41 -11.52 -13.94
N GLU A 197 -1.45 -12.18 -13.47
CA GLU A 197 -2.14 -13.24 -14.18
C GLU A 197 -3.10 -12.67 -15.24
N SER A 198 -3.43 -13.45 -16.26
CA SER A 198 -4.25 -13.02 -17.40
C SER A 198 -5.64 -12.52 -17.00
N ASP A 199 -6.22 -13.05 -15.94
CA ASP A 199 -7.51 -12.62 -15.38
C ASP A 199 -7.45 -11.23 -14.73
N GLU A 200 -6.28 -10.80 -14.27
CA GLU A 200 -6.08 -9.49 -13.64
C GLU A 200 -5.94 -8.34 -14.65
N PHE A 201 -5.64 -8.62 -15.92
CA PHE A 201 -5.51 -7.60 -16.95
C PHE A 201 -6.47 -7.78 -18.14
N SER A 202 -7.23 -8.87 -18.21
CA SER A 202 -8.20 -9.08 -19.27
C SER A 202 -9.42 -8.18 -19.13
N MET A 203 -9.77 -7.47 -20.22
CA MET A 203 -10.93 -6.55 -20.26
C MET A 203 -12.21 -7.25 -20.75
N ASN A 204 -12.34 -8.58 -20.57
CA ASN A 204 -13.53 -9.29 -21.06
C ASN A 204 -14.72 -9.10 -20.10
N SER A 205 -15.48 -8.03 -20.34
CA SER A 205 -16.88 -7.96 -19.99
C SER A 205 -17.70 -7.66 -21.25
N SER A 206 -17.79 -8.63 -22.15
CA SER A 206 -18.84 -8.69 -23.16
C SER A 206 -19.71 -9.90 -22.84
N VAL A 207 -20.97 -9.58 -22.53
CA VAL A 207 -22.09 -10.48 -22.37
C VAL A 207 -22.13 -11.50 -23.51
N SER A 208 -21.92 -12.77 -23.22
CA SER A 208 -22.54 -13.87 -23.94
C SER A 208 -22.75 -15.05 -22.99
N ASP A 209 -24.00 -15.35 -22.88
CA ASP A 209 -24.67 -16.40 -22.14
C ASP A 209 -24.07 -17.79 -22.45
N SER A 210 -23.51 -18.45 -21.46
CA SER A 210 -23.63 -19.91 -21.30
C SER A 210 -23.07 -20.34 -19.92
N ARG A 211 -23.97 -20.87 -19.17
CA ARG A 211 -23.89 -21.47 -17.85
C ARG A 211 -22.63 -22.27 -17.57
N GLN A 212 -21.82 -21.83 -16.59
CA GLN A 212 -21.46 -22.69 -15.45
C GLN A 212 -20.92 -21.81 -14.31
N SER A 213 -21.55 -21.94 -13.17
CA SER A 213 -21.44 -21.21 -11.93
C SER A 213 -20.02 -21.16 -11.33
N THR A 214 -19.42 -19.96 -11.26
CA THR A 214 -18.68 -19.45 -10.11
C THR A 214 -19.02 -17.97 -9.98
N SER A 215 -19.97 -17.66 -9.12
CA SER A 215 -20.42 -16.29 -8.84
C SER A 215 -19.30 -15.49 -8.17
N SER A 216 -18.64 -14.62 -8.95
CA SER A 216 -17.88 -13.50 -8.37
C SER A 216 -18.87 -12.39 -8.04
N THR A 217 -19.26 -12.29 -6.80
CA THR A 217 -20.13 -11.25 -6.29
C THR A 217 -19.37 -9.91 -6.32
N THR A 218 -19.79 -9.04 -7.22
CA THR A 218 -19.31 -7.65 -7.29
C THR A 218 -20.25 -6.77 -6.49
N VAL A 219 -19.73 -6.06 -5.52
CA VAL A 219 -20.45 -5.07 -4.75
C VAL A 219 -19.98 -3.69 -5.18
N GLY A 220 -20.90 -2.88 -5.68
CA GLY A 220 -20.64 -1.47 -5.96
C GLY A 220 -19.37 -1.18 -6.75
N ASN A 221 -19.08 -1.87 -7.85
CA ASN A 221 -17.90 -1.72 -8.73
C ASN A 221 -16.51 -2.09 -8.14
N ARG A 222 -16.40 -2.60 -6.92
CA ARG A 222 -15.11 -3.04 -6.37
C ARG A 222 -15.11 -4.56 -6.15
N PRO A 223 -14.06 -5.30 -6.59
CA PRO A 223 -13.97 -6.73 -6.35
C PRO A 223 -13.79 -7.03 -4.85
N VAL A 224 -14.45 -8.07 -4.35
CA VAL A 224 -14.40 -8.48 -2.93
C VAL A 224 -12.98 -8.66 -2.42
N ARG A 225 -12.08 -9.21 -3.25
CA ARG A 225 -10.64 -9.35 -2.93
C ARG A 225 -10.00 -8.02 -2.48
N GLU A 226 -10.35 -6.93 -3.14
CA GLU A 226 -9.82 -5.60 -2.83
C GLU A 226 -10.35 -5.09 -1.48
N ILE A 227 -11.64 -5.33 -1.23
CA ILE A 227 -12.29 -4.96 0.03
C ILE A 227 -11.68 -5.73 1.20
N LEU A 228 -11.44 -7.04 1.03
CA LEU A 228 -10.78 -7.86 2.05
C LEU A 228 -9.35 -7.39 2.33
N LEU A 229 -8.58 -7.11 1.29
CA LEU A 229 -7.21 -6.63 1.45
C LEU A 229 -7.17 -5.28 2.18
N GLU A 230 -8.04 -4.35 1.81
CA GLU A 230 -8.18 -3.06 2.48
C GLU A 230 -8.43 -3.23 3.99
N HIS A 231 -9.33 -4.13 4.38
CA HIS A 231 -9.62 -4.40 5.79
C HIS A 231 -8.42 -5.00 6.53
N LEU A 232 -7.68 -5.93 5.91
CA LEU A 232 -6.46 -6.45 6.50
C LEU A 232 -5.33 -5.41 6.56
N GLU A 233 -5.31 -4.41 5.66
CA GLU A 233 -4.35 -3.30 5.70
C GLU A 233 -4.59 -2.37 6.90
N TYR A 234 -5.84 -2.22 7.36
CA TYR A 234 -6.18 -1.45 8.56
C TYR A 234 -5.85 -2.18 9.88
N LEU A 235 -5.66 -3.50 9.85
CA LEU A 235 -5.26 -4.23 11.05
C LEU A 235 -3.83 -3.86 11.45
N LYS A 236 -3.63 -3.60 12.75
CA LYS A 236 -2.29 -3.47 13.33
C LYS A 236 -1.54 -4.79 13.19
N ASP A 237 -0.21 -4.74 13.26
CA ASP A 237 0.61 -5.95 13.11
C ASP A 237 0.31 -6.99 14.20
N GLU A 238 0.02 -6.54 15.44
CA GLU A 238 -0.42 -7.40 16.55
C GLU A 238 -1.75 -8.10 16.25
N ASP A 239 -2.71 -7.36 15.70
CA ASP A 239 -4.02 -7.88 15.29
C ASP A 239 -3.88 -8.85 14.11
N LEU A 240 -2.95 -8.59 13.18
CA LEU A 240 -2.68 -9.48 12.05
C LEU A 240 -2.09 -10.82 12.52
N ILE A 241 -1.24 -10.81 13.55
CA ILE A 241 -0.73 -12.05 14.17
C ILE A 241 -1.90 -12.85 14.75
N LEU A 242 -2.79 -12.19 15.48
CA LEU A 242 -3.97 -12.83 16.06
C LEU A 242 -4.93 -13.33 14.96
N PHE A 243 -5.11 -12.58 13.89
CA PHE A 243 -5.90 -12.98 12.72
C PHE A 243 -5.34 -14.25 12.06
N LYS A 244 -4.01 -14.32 11.85
CA LYS A 244 -3.33 -15.51 11.33
C LYS A 244 -3.51 -16.72 12.25
N TRP A 245 -3.44 -16.50 13.56
CA TRP A 245 -3.65 -17.57 14.53
C TRP A 245 -5.07 -18.16 14.41
N TYR A 246 -6.11 -17.31 14.30
CA TYR A 246 -7.48 -17.80 14.08
C TYR A 246 -7.66 -18.54 12.76
N LEU A 247 -6.87 -18.24 11.72
CA LEU A 247 -6.89 -19.00 10.45
C LEU A 247 -6.30 -20.41 10.58
N THR A 248 -5.48 -20.67 11.59
CA THR A 248 -4.91 -21.99 11.86
C THR A 248 -5.78 -22.85 12.77
N GLU A 249 -6.74 -22.25 13.46
CA GLU A 249 -7.67 -22.95 14.34
C GLU A 249 -8.73 -23.74 13.55
N ASP A 250 -9.14 -24.88 14.12
CA ASP A 250 -10.24 -25.66 13.55
C ASP A 250 -11.57 -24.97 13.86
N ASP A 251 -12.31 -24.56 12.83
CA ASP A 251 -13.67 -24.05 12.95
C ASP A 251 -14.64 -25.01 12.24
N ALA A 252 -15.81 -25.23 12.83
CA ALA A 252 -16.83 -26.12 12.26
C ALA A 252 -17.32 -25.66 10.86
N ALA A 253 -17.19 -24.38 10.55
CA ALA A 253 -17.66 -23.78 9.30
C ALA A 253 -16.56 -23.66 8.23
N PHE A 254 -15.28 -23.62 8.60
CA PHE A 254 -14.18 -23.33 7.67
C PHE A 254 -12.99 -24.27 7.87
N GLN A 255 -12.41 -24.70 6.76
CA GLN A 255 -11.20 -25.53 6.78
C GLN A 255 -10.00 -24.69 7.22
N LYS A 256 -9.24 -25.16 8.20
CA LYS A 256 -8.03 -24.49 8.69
C LYS A 256 -6.98 -24.31 7.60
N THR A 257 -6.28 -23.18 7.67
CA THR A 257 -5.13 -22.93 6.81
C THR A 257 -3.85 -23.44 7.47
N PRO A 258 -3.02 -24.23 6.78
CA PRO A 258 -1.76 -24.71 7.35
C PRO A 258 -0.84 -23.59 7.79
N GLU A 259 -0.30 -23.67 9.00
CA GLU A 259 0.57 -22.67 9.63
C GLU A 259 1.78 -22.29 8.74
N CYS A 260 2.40 -23.29 8.08
CA CYS A 260 3.53 -23.06 7.18
C CYS A 260 3.23 -22.13 5.99
N LYS A 261 1.96 -21.98 5.59
CA LYS A 261 1.53 -21.03 4.54
C LYS A 261 1.35 -19.62 5.08
N LEU A 262 1.16 -19.46 6.38
CA LEU A 262 0.86 -18.19 7.03
C LEU A 262 2.07 -17.57 7.73
N GLU A 263 3.10 -18.33 8.04
CA GLU A 263 4.24 -17.88 8.83
C GLU A 263 4.92 -16.64 8.23
N LYS A 264 5.21 -16.67 6.93
CA LYS A 264 5.81 -15.57 6.18
C LYS A 264 4.83 -14.80 5.28
N ALA A 265 3.54 -15.16 5.32
CA ALA A 265 2.52 -14.58 4.47
C ALA A 265 2.29 -13.12 4.83
N VAL A 266 2.33 -12.23 3.83
CA VAL A 266 1.89 -10.85 3.95
C VAL A 266 0.37 -10.76 3.72
N ARG A 267 -0.23 -9.60 3.98
CA ARG A 267 -1.70 -9.42 3.96
C ARG A 267 -2.37 -9.89 2.66
N CYS A 268 -1.77 -9.62 1.51
CA CYS A 268 -2.28 -10.06 0.22
C CYS A 268 -2.18 -11.58 0.01
N ASP A 269 -1.14 -12.24 0.56
CA ASP A 269 -1.01 -13.69 0.51
C ASP A 269 -2.09 -14.37 1.36
N ILE A 270 -2.42 -13.77 2.51
CA ILE A 270 -3.50 -14.22 3.38
C ILE A 270 -4.83 -14.17 2.64
N VAL A 271 -5.16 -13.03 2.00
CA VAL A 271 -6.39 -12.88 1.20
C VAL A 271 -6.41 -13.89 0.05
N THR A 272 -5.30 -14.03 -0.67
CA THR A 272 -5.20 -14.99 -1.78
C THR A 272 -5.37 -16.41 -1.30
N CYS A 273 -4.77 -16.78 -0.16
CA CYS A 273 -4.90 -18.11 0.44
C CYS A 273 -6.36 -18.40 0.87
N MET A 274 -7.00 -17.43 1.52
CA MET A 274 -8.41 -17.57 1.92
C MET A 274 -9.33 -17.73 0.71
N ILE A 275 -9.16 -16.94 -0.34
CA ILE A 275 -9.98 -17.03 -1.55
C ILE A 275 -9.74 -18.34 -2.29
N LYS A 276 -8.49 -18.80 -2.41
CA LYS A 276 -8.19 -20.11 -3.04
C LYS A 276 -8.78 -21.28 -2.27
N GLN A 277 -8.88 -21.17 -0.95
CA GLN A 277 -9.34 -22.27 -0.09
C GLN A 277 -10.86 -22.28 0.10
N HIS A 278 -11.49 -21.12 0.18
CA HIS A 278 -12.92 -20.98 0.56
C HIS A 278 -13.78 -20.31 -0.52
N GLY A 279 -13.20 -19.89 -1.64
CA GLY A 279 -13.87 -19.02 -2.61
C GLY A 279 -13.98 -17.57 -2.11
N VAL A 280 -14.55 -16.70 -2.93
CA VAL A 280 -14.63 -15.26 -2.64
C VAL A 280 -15.59 -14.99 -1.47
N ASP A 281 -16.79 -15.59 -1.52
CA ASP A 281 -17.82 -15.41 -0.49
C ASP A 281 -17.39 -16.06 0.84
N GLY A 282 -16.85 -17.28 0.79
CA GLY A 282 -16.33 -17.95 1.97
C GLY A 282 -15.15 -17.22 2.64
N ALA A 283 -14.27 -16.58 1.86
CA ALA A 283 -13.21 -15.75 2.39
C ALA A 283 -13.75 -14.49 3.09
N ALA A 284 -14.84 -13.90 2.57
CA ALA A 284 -15.51 -12.77 3.18
C ALA A 284 -16.16 -13.15 4.52
N GLU A 285 -16.92 -14.25 4.55
CA GLU A 285 -17.54 -14.76 5.77
C GLU A 285 -16.51 -15.16 6.83
N LEU A 286 -15.42 -15.84 6.42
CA LEU A 286 -14.32 -16.20 7.29
C LEU A 286 -13.66 -14.97 7.91
N THR A 287 -13.41 -13.93 7.11
CA THR A 287 -12.83 -12.66 7.59
C THR A 287 -13.74 -12.00 8.62
N MET A 288 -15.03 -11.89 8.36
CA MET A 288 -16.00 -11.32 9.32
C MET A 288 -16.08 -12.15 10.61
N THR A 289 -16.06 -13.48 10.50
CA THR A 289 -16.08 -14.37 11.65
C THR A 289 -14.85 -14.19 12.52
N ILE A 290 -13.66 -14.10 11.93
CA ILE A 290 -12.42 -13.88 12.67
C ILE A 290 -12.42 -12.49 13.31
N LEU A 291 -12.84 -11.44 12.62
CA LEU A 291 -12.94 -10.09 13.19
C LEU A 291 -13.88 -10.04 14.40
N ARG A 292 -15.00 -10.75 14.35
CA ARG A 292 -15.91 -10.89 15.51
C ARG A 292 -15.26 -11.64 16.67
N LYS A 293 -14.53 -12.74 16.40
CA LYS A 293 -13.74 -13.46 17.42
C LYS A 293 -12.66 -12.59 18.07
N MET A 294 -12.07 -11.69 17.29
CA MET A 294 -11.12 -10.68 17.78
C MET A 294 -11.78 -9.51 18.51
N GLN A 295 -13.08 -9.53 18.73
CA GLN A 295 -13.88 -8.44 19.33
C GLN A 295 -13.84 -7.13 18.50
N LYS A 296 -13.52 -7.21 17.22
CA LYS A 296 -13.52 -6.10 16.26
C LYS A 296 -14.85 -6.02 15.51
N ASN A 297 -15.93 -5.90 16.26
CA ASN A 297 -17.30 -5.93 15.70
C ASN A 297 -17.56 -4.80 14.71
N ASN A 298 -17.03 -3.59 14.99
CA ASN A 298 -17.15 -2.44 14.08
C ASN A 298 -16.49 -2.71 12.72
N ASP A 299 -15.31 -3.33 12.72
CA ASP A 299 -14.59 -3.66 11.48
C ASP A 299 -15.36 -4.75 10.69
N ALA A 300 -15.92 -5.74 11.38
CA ALA A 300 -16.76 -6.75 10.77
C ALA A 300 -18.05 -6.16 10.16
N GLU A 301 -18.73 -5.22 10.85
CA GLU A 301 -19.90 -4.53 10.32
C GLU A 301 -19.58 -3.62 9.13
N GLN A 302 -18.43 -2.94 9.16
CA GLN A 302 -17.97 -2.13 8.03
C GLN A 302 -17.66 -3.00 6.81
N LEU A 303 -17.03 -4.16 7.02
CA LEU A 303 -16.80 -5.13 5.96
C LEU A 303 -18.10 -5.64 5.39
N GLN A 304 -19.05 -6.01 6.22
CA GLN A 304 -20.38 -6.46 5.81
C GLN A 304 -21.11 -5.42 4.97
N LYS A 305 -21.13 -4.15 5.41
CA LYS A 305 -21.74 -3.04 4.65
C LYS A 305 -21.07 -2.81 3.30
N LYS A 306 -19.76 -2.97 3.22
CA LYS A 306 -19.02 -2.82 1.96
C LYS A 306 -19.24 -3.98 1.01
N LEU A 307 -19.59 -5.15 1.50
CA LEU A 307 -19.82 -6.36 0.71
C LEU A 307 -21.30 -6.53 0.32
N ASP A 308 -22.24 -5.69 0.83
CA ASP A 308 -23.70 -5.85 0.69
C ASP A 308 -24.17 -7.28 1.00
N ILE A 309 -23.47 -7.96 1.88
CA ILE A 309 -23.83 -9.30 2.32
C ILE A 309 -25.02 -9.13 3.27
N LYS A 310 -26.19 -9.55 2.83
CA LYS A 310 -27.38 -9.63 3.69
C LYS A 310 -27.26 -10.84 4.62
N ASP A 311 -27.58 -10.65 5.90
CA ASP A 311 -27.75 -11.71 6.88
C ASP A 311 -28.81 -12.72 6.45
#